data_e6851a61e4c6869de2c2fa787511871f
#
_entry.id   e6851a61e4c6869de2c2fa787511871f
#
_cell.length_a   1.000
_cell.length_b   1.000
_cell.length_c   1.000
_cell.angle_alpha   90.00
_cell.angle_beta   90.00
_cell.angle_gamma   90.00
#
_symmetry.space_group_name_H-M   'P 1'
#
loop_
_entity.id
_entity.type
_entity.pdbx_description
1 polymer ?
#
loop_
_entity_poly.entity_id
_entity_poly.type
_entity_poly.pdbx_seq_one_letter_code
_entity_poly.pdbx_strand_id
1 'polypeptide(L)'
;MLRASLAAALLIAAPVAASAEDAAPAPDPVRLKALVEKLVSFGTRHTLSSTTDPKRGIGAARNWGAAEFQRIAKACGGCLTIERISDRFAGPRAPAGVIVQNVLAIQKGSDPDRVIMIAGHIDSRVSDPMNFTADAPGANDDGSGTALVLEAARLLSKGKHRATIVYALLSGEEQGLWGGKLLAAHAKEKGWQVTAMLNNDIVGGTHGTDGTVVADRVRVFSEGIRASEDLAAQLARRGIGGEDDGPSRALAKAAVRAAADNPAIGLDVLAVRRPDRFRRGGDHLPSLELGYPAIRFTVGIENY
;
A
#
# COMPACT_ATOMS: atom_id res chain seq x y z
N MET A 1 59.05 0.91 50.21
CA MET A 1 58.82 0.33 48.87
C MET A 1 57.53 -0.48 48.92
N LEU A 2 56.39 0.14 48.57
CA LEU A 2 55.10 -0.51 48.50
C LEU A 2 54.84 -0.94 47.05
N ARG A 3 54.67 -2.20 46.78
CA ARG A 3 54.25 -2.76 45.48
C ARG A 3 52.71 -2.83 45.54
N ALA A 4 52.04 -2.02 44.69
CA ALA A 4 50.64 -2.10 44.44
C ALA A 4 50.39 -3.10 43.29
N SER A 5 49.70 -4.20 43.55
CA SER A 5 49.24 -5.17 42.53
C SER A 5 47.91 -4.70 41.94
N LEU A 6 47.95 -4.37 40.67
CA LEU A 6 46.70 -4.12 39.90
C LEU A 6 46.12 -5.49 39.48
N ALA A 7 44.97 -5.85 40.01
CA ALA A 7 44.17 -6.96 39.52
C ALA A 7 43.27 -6.46 38.37
N ALA A 8 43.55 -6.85 37.15
CA ALA A 8 42.69 -6.61 36.00
C ALA A 8 41.54 -7.61 36.00
N ALA A 9 40.31 -7.14 36.27
CA ALA A 9 39.10 -7.95 36.10
C ALA A 9 38.73 -8.04 34.62
N LEU A 10 38.89 -9.21 34.04
CA LEU A 10 38.45 -9.53 32.67
C LEU A 10 36.93 -9.73 32.71
N LEU A 11 36.17 -8.76 32.30
CA LEU A 11 34.71 -8.91 32.04
C LEU A 11 34.56 -9.74 30.72
N ILE A 12 34.28 -11.02 30.88
CA ILE A 12 33.85 -11.87 29.78
C ILE A 12 32.43 -11.51 29.48
N ALA A 13 32.16 -10.68 28.46
CA ALA A 13 30.85 -10.49 27.89
C ALA A 13 30.43 -11.81 27.23
N ALA A 14 29.49 -12.52 27.87
CA ALA A 14 28.82 -13.64 27.24
C ALA A 14 28.10 -13.12 25.98
N PRO A 15 28.21 -13.82 24.82
CA PRO A 15 27.42 -13.45 23.67
C PRO A 15 25.93 -13.60 24.05
N VAL A 16 25.19 -12.50 24.00
CA VAL A 16 23.73 -12.54 24.01
C VAL A 16 23.35 -13.36 22.78
N ALA A 17 22.90 -14.59 22.99
CA ALA A 17 22.30 -15.37 21.93
C ALA A 17 21.12 -14.52 21.39
N ALA A 18 21.26 -14.06 20.15
CA ALA A 18 20.13 -13.51 19.43
C ALA A 18 19.04 -14.60 19.46
N SER A 19 17.93 -14.34 20.15
CA SER A 19 16.75 -15.15 20.02
C SER A 19 16.46 -15.25 18.54
N ALA A 20 16.22 -16.46 18.03
CA ALA A 20 15.74 -16.64 16.67
C ALA A 20 14.50 -15.72 16.56
N GLU A 21 14.65 -14.57 15.91
CA GLU A 21 13.53 -13.73 15.53
C GLU A 21 12.62 -14.66 14.74
N ASP A 22 11.38 -14.83 15.20
CA ASP A 22 10.38 -15.61 14.49
C ASP A 22 10.36 -15.09 13.06
N ALA A 23 10.78 -15.90 12.11
CA ALA A 23 10.84 -15.51 10.70
C ALA A 23 9.47 -14.93 10.32
N ALA A 24 9.45 -13.74 9.75
CA ALA A 24 8.19 -13.08 9.37
C ALA A 24 7.35 -14.08 8.56
N PRO A 25 6.06 -14.24 8.89
CA PRO A 25 5.23 -15.25 8.26
C PRO A 25 5.19 -15.03 6.75
N ALA A 26 5.58 -16.04 5.97
CA ALA A 26 5.66 -15.95 4.52
C ALA A 26 4.26 -15.79 3.88
N PRO A 27 4.12 -14.98 2.81
CA PRO A 27 2.92 -14.93 2.01
C PRO A 27 2.60 -16.30 1.41
N ASP A 28 1.31 -16.62 1.26
CA ASP A 28 0.85 -17.85 0.64
C ASP A 28 0.50 -17.61 -0.84
N PRO A 29 1.30 -18.12 -1.81
CA PRO A 29 1.05 -17.90 -3.23
C PRO A 29 -0.25 -18.54 -3.71
N VAL A 30 -0.68 -19.67 -3.12
CA VAL A 30 -1.96 -20.32 -3.49
C VAL A 30 -3.11 -19.42 -3.06
N ARG A 31 -3.04 -18.85 -1.86
CA ARG A 31 -4.04 -17.89 -1.38
C ARG A 31 -4.05 -16.61 -2.21
N LEU A 32 -2.90 -16.03 -2.51
CA LEU A 32 -2.81 -14.82 -3.35
C LEU A 32 -3.49 -15.06 -4.71
N LYS A 33 -3.20 -16.19 -5.37
CA LYS A 33 -3.85 -16.57 -6.62
C LYS A 33 -5.37 -16.69 -6.47
N ALA A 34 -5.84 -17.38 -5.45
CA ALA A 34 -7.28 -17.53 -5.18
C ALA A 34 -7.99 -16.19 -4.91
N LEU A 35 -7.33 -15.24 -4.24
CA LEU A 35 -7.86 -13.90 -4.02
C LEU A 35 -8.01 -13.13 -5.34
N VAL A 36 -7.01 -13.19 -6.23
CA VAL A 36 -7.07 -12.57 -7.56
C VAL A 36 -8.16 -13.22 -8.41
N GLU A 37 -8.24 -14.55 -8.46
CA GLU A 37 -9.28 -15.29 -9.19
C GLU A 37 -10.68 -14.89 -8.71
N LYS A 38 -10.85 -14.72 -7.40
CA LYS A 38 -12.11 -14.25 -6.83
C LYS A 38 -12.45 -12.83 -7.28
N LEU A 39 -11.49 -11.91 -7.29
CA LEU A 39 -11.68 -10.54 -7.78
C LEU A 39 -12.08 -10.53 -9.27
N VAL A 40 -11.41 -11.32 -10.09
CA VAL A 40 -11.74 -11.49 -11.51
C VAL A 40 -13.16 -12.04 -11.70
N SER A 41 -13.62 -12.93 -10.84
CA SER A 41 -14.94 -13.57 -10.93
C SER A 41 -16.12 -12.59 -10.79
N PHE A 42 -15.90 -11.36 -10.35
CA PHE A 42 -16.94 -10.32 -10.32
C PHE A 42 -17.25 -9.71 -11.71
N GLY A 43 -16.56 -10.14 -12.76
CA GLY A 43 -16.72 -9.71 -14.15
C GLY A 43 -16.20 -8.29 -14.38
N THR A 44 -16.80 -7.30 -13.74
CA THR A 44 -16.29 -5.94 -13.64
C THR A 44 -16.31 -5.48 -12.19
N ARG A 45 -15.36 -4.61 -11.83
CA ARG A 45 -15.36 -3.89 -10.56
C ARG A 45 -15.34 -2.38 -10.80
N HIS A 46 -15.78 -1.97 -11.99
CA HIS A 46 -15.80 -0.56 -12.39
C HIS A 46 -16.57 0.27 -11.36
N THR A 47 -16.03 1.43 -10.99
CA THR A 47 -16.62 2.32 -9.95
C THR A 47 -18.07 2.68 -10.20
N LEU A 48 -18.48 2.81 -11.48
CA LEU A 48 -19.88 3.08 -11.88
C LEU A 48 -20.73 1.82 -12.07
N SER A 49 -20.19 0.63 -11.84
CA SER A 49 -20.96 -0.62 -11.97
C SER A 49 -21.91 -0.83 -10.80
N SER A 50 -22.72 -1.90 -10.85
CA SER A 50 -23.72 -2.19 -9.82
C SER A 50 -23.15 -2.19 -8.40
N THR A 51 -23.83 -1.52 -7.50
CA THR A 51 -23.56 -1.54 -6.05
C THR A 51 -24.47 -2.50 -5.28
N THR A 52 -25.47 -3.09 -5.95
CA THR A 52 -26.52 -3.93 -5.32
C THR A 52 -26.52 -5.38 -5.84
N ASP A 53 -25.94 -5.65 -7.00
CA ASP A 53 -25.81 -7.03 -7.51
C ASP A 53 -24.87 -7.82 -6.59
N PRO A 54 -25.29 -8.98 -6.04
CA PRO A 54 -24.48 -9.74 -5.09
C PRO A 54 -23.32 -10.52 -5.73
N LYS A 55 -23.28 -10.64 -7.06
CA LYS A 55 -22.31 -11.46 -7.79
C LYS A 55 -21.41 -10.67 -8.72
N ARG A 56 -21.84 -9.49 -9.19
CA ARG A 56 -21.15 -8.69 -10.19
C ARG A 56 -21.02 -7.24 -9.75
N GLY A 57 -19.95 -6.58 -10.14
CA GLY A 57 -19.74 -5.15 -9.94
C GLY A 57 -19.02 -4.77 -8.66
N ILE A 58 -18.84 -3.46 -8.51
CA ILE A 58 -18.06 -2.89 -7.42
C ILE A 58 -18.69 -3.16 -6.04
N GLY A 59 -20.02 -3.22 -5.95
CA GLY A 59 -20.71 -3.54 -4.69
C GLY A 59 -20.41 -4.95 -4.20
N ALA A 60 -20.46 -5.94 -5.10
CA ALA A 60 -20.13 -7.32 -4.78
C ALA A 60 -18.66 -7.45 -4.30
N ALA A 61 -17.73 -6.78 -5.00
CA ALA A 61 -16.32 -6.81 -4.65
C ALA A 61 -16.04 -6.17 -3.28
N ARG A 62 -16.62 -4.98 -3.00
CA ARG A 62 -16.50 -4.30 -1.68
C ARG A 62 -17.08 -5.15 -0.55
N ASN A 63 -18.22 -5.78 -0.76
CA ASN A 63 -18.86 -6.65 0.24
C ASN A 63 -18.01 -7.88 0.52
N TRP A 64 -17.45 -8.48 -0.52
CA TRP A 64 -16.52 -9.59 -0.37
C TRP A 64 -15.24 -9.18 0.35
N GLY A 65 -14.61 -8.05 -0.01
CA GLY A 65 -13.41 -7.54 0.65
C GLY A 65 -13.63 -7.29 2.14
N ALA A 66 -14.78 -6.71 2.50
CA ALA A 66 -15.16 -6.53 3.91
C ALA A 66 -15.35 -7.87 4.62
N ALA A 67 -15.94 -8.88 3.97
CA ALA A 67 -16.09 -10.22 4.54
C ALA A 67 -14.74 -10.94 4.71
N GLU A 68 -13.76 -10.72 3.82
CA GLU A 68 -12.39 -11.21 3.99
C GLU A 68 -11.73 -10.59 5.24
N PHE A 69 -11.82 -9.27 5.41
CA PHE A 69 -11.32 -8.61 6.61
C PHE A 69 -12.01 -9.11 7.88
N GLN A 70 -13.33 -9.35 7.85
CA GLN A 70 -14.06 -9.93 8.98
C GLN A 70 -13.57 -11.35 9.33
N ARG A 71 -13.26 -12.19 8.31
CA ARG A 71 -12.67 -13.52 8.52
C ARG A 71 -11.30 -13.43 9.17
N ILE A 72 -10.46 -12.49 8.73
CA ILE A 72 -9.14 -12.24 9.32
C ILE A 72 -9.31 -11.75 10.76
N ALA A 73 -10.22 -10.80 11.00
CA ALA A 73 -10.52 -10.28 12.33
C ALA A 73 -10.94 -11.42 13.29
N LYS A 74 -11.81 -12.31 12.82
CA LYS A 74 -12.22 -13.48 13.63
C LYS A 74 -11.05 -14.41 13.93
N ALA A 75 -10.18 -14.65 12.96
CA ALA A 75 -9.02 -15.54 13.13
C ALA A 75 -7.97 -14.99 14.09
N CYS A 76 -7.88 -13.68 14.26
CA CYS A 76 -6.98 -13.03 15.24
C CYS A 76 -7.67 -12.63 16.56
N GLY A 77 -8.87 -13.16 16.84
CA GLY A 77 -9.56 -12.87 18.11
C GLY A 77 -10.17 -11.46 18.19
N GLY A 78 -10.55 -10.84 17.07
CA GLY A 78 -11.15 -9.51 17.03
C GLY A 78 -10.15 -8.37 16.96
N CYS A 79 -8.94 -8.62 16.47
CA CYS A 79 -7.85 -7.64 16.43
C CYS A 79 -8.04 -6.52 15.39
N LEU A 80 -9.00 -6.66 14.45
CA LEU A 80 -9.29 -5.68 13.42
C LEU A 80 -10.68 -5.07 13.61
N THR A 81 -10.78 -3.77 13.50
CA THR A 81 -12.05 -3.04 13.31
C THR A 81 -12.27 -2.79 11.83
N ILE A 82 -13.45 -3.15 11.31
CA ILE A 82 -13.77 -2.95 9.89
C ILE A 82 -14.66 -1.73 9.74
N GLU A 83 -14.22 -0.76 8.92
CA GLU A 83 -14.94 0.47 8.64
C GLU A 83 -15.22 0.60 7.14
N ARG A 84 -16.30 1.31 6.79
CA ARG A 84 -16.61 1.74 5.43
C ARG A 84 -16.71 3.24 5.43
N ILE A 85 -15.83 3.90 4.72
CA ILE A 85 -15.86 5.35 4.53
C ILE A 85 -16.38 5.64 3.11
N SER A 86 -17.17 6.68 2.94
CA SER A 86 -17.73 7.01 1.64
C SER A 86 -17.96 8.50 1.49
N ASP A 87 -17.85 8.98 0.26
CA ASP A 87 -18.19 10.34 -0.14
C ASP A 87 -18.63 10.37 -1.60
N ARG A 88 -19.24 11.48 -2.03
CA ARG A 88 -19.71 11.71 -3.39
C ARG A 88 -18.64 12.42 -4.21
N PHE A 89 -18.27 11.82 -5.34
CA PHE A 89 -17.33 12.40 -6.29
C PHE A 89 -18.00 12.58 -7.66
N ALA A 90 -17.51 13.58 -8.40
CA ALA A 90 -17.87 13.82 -9.80
C ALA A 90 -16.64 14.30 -10.57
N GLY A 91 -16.60 14.03 -11.86
CA GLY A 91 -15.51 14.41 -12.73
C GLY A 91 -15.72 13.93 -14.17
N PRO A 92 -14.75 14.14 -15.06
CA PRO A 92 -14.91 13.78 -16.49
C PRO A 92 -15.29 12.31 -16.71
N ARG A 93 -14.82 11.39 -15.84
CA ARG A 93 -15.11 9.96 -15.91
C ARG A 93 -16.34 9.53 -15.10
N ALA A 94 -17.07 10.47 -14.48
CA ALA A 94 -18.35 10.26 -13.79
C ALA A 94 -19.08 11.60 -13.66
N PRO A 95 -19.58 12.17 -14.77
CA PRO A 95 -20.15 13.54 -14.77
C PRO A 95 -21.42 13.65 -13.93
N ALA A 96 -22.21 12.59 -13.80
CA ALA A 96 -23.38 12.55 -12.91
C ALA A 96 -23.04 12.41 -11.43
N GLY A 97 -21.76 12.16 -11.13
CA GLY A 97 -21.29 11.83 -9.79
C GLY A 97 -21.62 10.41 -9.35
N VAL A 98 -20.84 9.90 -8.42
CA VAL A 98 -20.96 8.55 -7.85
C VAL A 98 -20.55 8.56 -6.38
N ILE A 99 -21.14 7.67 -5.59
CA ILE A 99 -20.67 7.41 -4.22
C ILE A 99 -19.49 6.45 -4.30
N VAL A 100 -18.31 6.96 -3.96
CA VAL A 100 -17.09 6.15 -3.74
C VAL A 100 -17.10 5.65 -2.32
N GLN A 101 -16.78 4.38 -2.14
CA GLN A 101 -16.71 3.78 -0.81
C GLN A 101 -15.44 2.93 -0.70
N ASN A 102 -14.59 3.24 0.26
CA ASN A 102 -13.46 2.40 0.65
C ASN A 102 -13.84 1.43 1.76
N VAL A 103 -13.15 0.30 1.82
CA VAL A 103 -13.25 -0.68 2.90
C VAL A 103 -11.93 -0.69 3.66
N LEU A 104 -11.98 -0.38 4.94
CA LEU A 104 -10.82 -0.31 5.82
C LEU A 104 -10.88 -1.42 6.85
N ALA A 105 -9.71 -2.01 7.16
CA ALA A 105 -9.51 -2.82 8.36
C ALA A 105 -8.41 -2.15 9.19
N ILE A 106 -8.70 -1.87 10.45
CA ILE A 106 -7.84 -1.08 11.34
C ILE A 106 -7.35 -1.98 12.47
N GLN A 107 -6.04 -2.18 12.54
CA GLN A 107 -5.35 -2.86 13.62
C GLN A 107 -4.74 -1.80 14.54
N LYS A 108 -5.33 -1.62 15.72
CA LYS A 108 -4.87 -0.59 16.67
C LYS A 108 -3.48 -0.94 17.22
N GLY A 109 -2.57 0.02 17.14
CA GLY A 109 -1.24 -0.05 17.74
C GLY A 109 -1.20 0.39 19.20
N SER A 110 -0.04 0.23 19.84
CA SER A 110 0.19 0.76 21.20
C SER A 110 0.36 2.29 21.22
N ASP A 111 0.70 2.89 20.10
CA ASP A 111 0.73 4.34 19.81
C ASP A 111 -0.34 4.58 18.72
N PRO A 112 -1.61 4.81 19.12
CA PRO A 112 -2.75 4.71 18.23
C PRO A 112 -2.81 5.84 17.19
N ASP A 113 -2.23 6.98 17.48
CA ASP A 113 -2.24 8.15 16.60
C ASP A 113 -1.18 8.05 15.49
N ARG A 114 -0.15 7.23 15.71
CA ARG A 114 0.86 6.90 14.70
C ARG A 114 0.30 5.86 13.73
N VAL A 115 0.17 6.20 12.46
CA VAL A 115 -0.53 5.37 11.49
C VAL A 115 0.36 4.99 10.29
N ILE A 116 0.26 3.72 9.89
CA ILE A 116 0.76 3.19 8.63
C ILE A 116 -0.44 2.73 7.81
N MET A 117 -0.56 3.20 6.58
CA MET A 117 -1.60 2.78 5.64
C MET A 117 -1.01 1.85 4.58
N ILE A 118 -1.64 0.70 4.36
CA ILE A 118 -1.31 -0.27 3.31
C ILE A 118 -2.53 -0.35 2.40
N ALA A 119 -2.39 0.07 1.15
CA ALA A 119 -3.51 0.24 0.24
C ALA A 119 -3.28 -0.41 -1.13
N GLY A 120 -4.37 -0.77 -1.77
CA GLY A 120 -4.51 -1.14 -3.16
C GLY A 120 -5.94 -0.85 -3.61
N HIS A 121 -6.19 -0.62 -4.90
CA HIS A 121 -7.53 -0.31 -5.35
C HIS A 121 -8.31 -1.54 -5.81
N ILE A 122 -9.56 -1.62 -5.37
CA ILE A 122 -10.42 -2.76 -5.67
C ILE A 122 -11.17 -2.60 -6.99
N ASP A 123 -11.30 -1.38 -7.49
CA ASP A 123 -11.98 -1.13 -8.77
C ASP A 123 -11.10 -1.54 -9.97
N SER A 124 -11.74 -1.71 -11.11
CA SER A 124 -11.10 -2.07 -12.39
C SER A 124 -11.85 -1.43 -13.55
N ARG A 125 -11.21 -1.31 -14.70
CA ARG A 125 -11.83 -0.80 -15.92
C ARG A 125 -11.31 -1.48 -17.18
N VAL A 126 -11.98 -1.29 -18.29
CA VAL A 126 -11.47 -1.47 -19.64
C VAL A 126 -10.84 -0.17 -20.16
N SER A 127 -10.25 -0.19 -21.36
CA SER A 127 -9.61 1.00 -21.93
C SER A 127 -10.51 2.22 -22.04
N ASP A 128 -11.81 2.04 -22.33
CA ASP A 128 -12.81 3.10 -22.23
C ASP A 128 -13.22 3.31 -20.75
N PRO A 129 -12.82 4.42 -20.11
CA PRO A 129 -13.12 4.66 -18.69
C PRO A 129 -14.59 4.96 -18.39
N MET A 130 -15.45 5.05 -19.41
CA MET A 130 -16.90 5.23 -19.27
C MET A 130 -17.69 3.93 -19.45
N ASN A 131 -17.04 2.87 -19.94
CA ASN A 131 -17.67 1.56 -20.12
C ASN A 131 -17.66 0.75 -18.82
N PHE A 132 -18.71 0.91 -18.04
CA PHE A 132 -18.89 0.24 -16.75
C PHE A 132 -19.65 -1.10 -16.84
N THR A 133 -20.02 -1.54 -18.04
CA THR A 133 -20.81 -2.77 -18.28
C THR A 133 -19.97 -3.93 -18.80
N ALA A 134 -18.93 -3.65 -19.58
CA ALA A 134 -18.03 -4.65 -20.11
C ALA A 134 -17.29 -5.39 -18.98
N ASP A 135 -16.90 -6.63 -19.25
CA ASP A 135 -16.02 -7.35 -18.36
C ASP A 135 -14.65 -6.68 -18.28
N ALA A 136 -14.24 -6.37 -17.07
CA ALA A 136 -12.99 -5.74 -16.74
C ALA A 136 -12.32 -6.56 -15.63
N PRO A 137 -11.65 -7.66 -15.97
CA PRO A 137 -11.12 -8.61 -15.00
C PRO A 137 -10.10 -7.97 -14.05
N GLY A 138 -9.26 -7.03 -14.53
CA GLY A 138 -8.34 -6.28 -13.71
C GLY A 138 -7.53 -7.16 -12.75
N ALA A 139 -6.96 -8.28 -13.25
CA ALA A 139 -6.27 -9.24 -12.40
C ALA A 139 -5.00 -8.65 -11.81
N ASN A 140 -4.21 -7.94 -12.63
CA ASN A 140 -3.00 -7.25 -12.20
C ASN A 140 -3.30 -5.81 -11.76
N ASP A 141 -4.12 -5.07 -12.52
CA ASP A 141 -4.56 -3.71 -12.24
C ASP A 141 -6.04 -3.71 -11.73
N ASP A 142 -6.40 -3.66 -10.42
CA ASP A 142 -5.45 -3.84 -9.32
C ASP A 142 -5.93 -4.97 -8.39
N GLY A 143 -6.29 -6.10 -9.00
CA GLY A 143 -6.56 -7.34 -8.24
C GLY A 143 -5.32 -7.81 -7.47
N SER A 144 -4.12 -7.57 -8.00
CA SER A 144 -2.86 -7.96 -7.37
C SER A 144 -2.58 -7.16 -6.10
N GLY A 145 -2.72 -5.83 -6.13
CA GLY A 145 -2.54 -4.99 -4.95
C GLY A 145 -3.64 -5.22 -3.91
N THR A 146 -4.91 -5.36 -4.34
CA THR A 146 -6.01 -5.75 -3.44
C THR A 146 -5.69 -7.08 -2.72
N ALA A 147 -5.20 -8.10 -3.44
CA ALA A 147 -4.82 -9.38 -2.84
C ALA A 147 -3.65 -9.24 -1.86
N LEU A 148 -2.64 -8.42 -2.19
CA LEU A 148 -1.52 -8.10 -1.31
C LEU A 148 -2.01 -7.47 0.00
N VAL A 149 -2.92 -6.49 -0.06
CA VAL A 149 -3.47 -5.83 1.14
C VAL A 149 -4.19 -6.83 2.05
N LEU A 150 -5.00 -7.73 1.48
CA LEU A 150 -5.69 -8.78 2.23
C LEU A 150 -4.72 -9.78 2.86
N GLU A 151 -3.67 -10.16 2.14
CA GLU A 151 -2.64 -11.07 2.66
C GLU A 151 -1.77 -10.39 3.73
N ALA A 152 -1.41 -9.12 3.54
CA ALA A 152 -0.71 -8.33 4.56
C ALA A 152 -1.54 -8.22 5.85
N ALA A 153 -2.85 -7.99 5.74
CA ALA A 153 -3.75 -8.00 6.89
C ALA A 153 -3.74 -9.35 7.62
N ARG A 154 -3.77 -10.47 6.87
CA ARG A 154 -3.72 -11.83 7.45
C ARG A 154 -2.41 -12.11 8.21
N LEU A 155 -1.30 -11.64 7.64
CA LEU A 155 0.03 -11.90 8.23
C LEU A 155 0.30 -11.00 9.43
N LEU A 156 0.13 -9.69 9.25
CA LEU A 156 0.50 -8.70 10.26
C LEU A 156 -0.47 -8.65 11.43
N SER A 157 -1.75 -9.03 11.23
CA SER A 157 -2.75 -9.06 12.32
C SER A 157 -2.42 -10.03 13.46
N LYS A 158 -1.51 -10.97 13.24
CA LYS A 158 -1.04 -11.91 14.27
C LYS A 158 -0.06 -11.27 15.25
N GLY A 159 0.58 -10.17 14.88
CA GLY A 159 1.57 -9.46 15.69
C GLY A 159 0.97 -8.26 16.44
N LYS A 160 1.71 -7.78 17.45
CA LYS A 160 1.46 -6.49 18.10
C LYS A 160 2.39 -5.45 17.46
N HIS A 161 1.83 -4.29 17.12
CA HIS A 161 2.57 -3.22 16.49
C HIS A 161 2.55 -1.96 17.33
N ARG A 162 3.58 -1.12 17.20
CA ARG A 162 3.58 0.20 17.82
C ARG A 162 2.60 1.12 17.11
N ALA A 163 2.71 1.21 15.78
CA ALA A 163 1.78 2.01 14.98
C ALA A 163 0.46 1.28 14.75
N THR A 164 -0.63 2.02 14.65
CA THR A 164 -1.88 1.54 14.06
C THR A 164 -1.65 1.23 12.59
N ILE A 165 -2.11 0.07 12.12
CA ILE A 165 -2.04 -0.31 10.70
C ILE A 165 -3.45 -0.24 10.11
N VAL A 166 -3.59 0.49 9.02
CA VAL A 166 -4.82 0.61 8.24
C VAL A 166 -4.63 -0.12 6.92
N TYR A 167 -5.33 -1.22 6.75
CA TYR A 167 -5.42 -1.97 5.49
C TYR A 167 -6.59 -1.42 4.71
N ALA A 168 -6.36 -0.88 3.51
CA ALA A 168 -7.37 -0.15 2.76
C ALA A 168 -7.59 -0.74 1.36
N LEU A 169 -8.83 -1.12 1.05
CA LEU A 169 -9.29 -1.43 -0.29
C LEU A 169 -9.97 -0.18 -0.84
N LEU A 170 -9.32 0.48 -1.78
CA LEU A 170 -9.74 1.76 -2.31
C LEU A 170 -10.65 1.58 -3.53
N SER A 171 -11.52 2.53 -3.79
CA SER A 171 -12.40 2.52 -4.96
C SER A 171 -12.33 3.85 -5.69
N GLY A 172 -12.56 3.84 -7.01
CA GLY A 172 -12.55 5.07 -7.80
C GLY A 172 -11.14 5.59 -8.11
N GLU A 173 -10.11 4.75 -8.01
CA GLU A 173 -8.78 5.06 -8.50
C GLU A 173 -8.87 5.40 -9.98
N GLU A 174 -9.46 4.52 -10.76
CA GLU A 174 -9.59 4.58 -12.21
C GLU A 174 -10.40 5.77 -12.73
N GLN A 175 -11.23 6.39 -11.90
CA GLN A 175 -12.00 7.59 -12.23
C GLN A 175 -11.32 8.89 -11.81
N GLY A 176 -10.25 8.84 -10.99
CA GLY A 176 -9.49 10.04 -10.63
C GLY A 176 -8.90 10.01 -9.21
N LEU A 177 -8.37 8.87 -8.78
CA LEU A 177 -7.73 8.68 -7.47
C LEU A 177 -8.67 8.99 -6.29
N TRP A 178 -9.99 8.76 -6.48
CA TRP A 178 -10.98 9.20 -5.51
C TRP A 178 -10.90 8.42 -4.21
N GLY A 179 -10.55 7.13 -4.27
CA GLY A 179 -10.31 6.33 -3.08
C GLY A 179 -9.14 6.83 -2.25
N GLY A 180 -8.03 7.19 -2.90
CA GLY A 180 -6.88 7.80 -2.25
C GLY A 180 -7.21 9.16 -1.65
N LYS A 181 -7.97 10.02 -2.37
CA LYS A 181 -8.45 11.31 -1.85
C LYS A 181 -9.33 11.14 -0.61
N LEU A 182 -10.26 10.18 -0.66
CA LEU A 182 -11.16 9.87 0.46
C LEU A 182 -10.37 9.37 1.68
N LEU A 183 -9.40 8.47 1.47
CA LEU A 183 -8.56 7.95 2.57
C LEU A 183 -7.69 9.05 3.18
N ALA A 184 -7.05 9.88 2.36
CA ALA A 184 -6.19 10.97 2.82
C ALA A 184 -6.99 12.04 3.59
N ALA A 185 -8.19 12.40 3.11
CA ALA A 185 -9.12 13.31 3.79
C ALA A 185 -9.59 12.74 5.13
N HIS A 186 -9.95 11.45 5.16
CA HIS A 186 -10.34 10.76 6.39
C HIS A 186 -9.20 10.73 7.42
N ALA A 187 -7.97 10.45 6.99
CA ALA A 187 -6.80 10.48 7.87
C ALA A 187 -6.59 11.88 8.49
N LYS A 188 -6.79 12.94 7.70
CA LYS A 188 -6.72 14.33 8.17
C LYS A 188 -7.83 14.63 9.17
N GLU A 189 -9.06 14.24 8.89
CA GLU A 189 -10.22 14.43 9.79
C GLU A 189 -10.03 13.72 11.13
N LYS A 190 -9.48 12.49 11.10
CA LYS A 190 -9.16 11.71 12.31
C LYS A 190 -7.95 12.23 13.08
N GLY A 191 -7.20 13.19 12.53
CA GLY A 191 -5.97 13.67 13.14
C GLY A 191 -4.83 12.64 13.15
N TRP A 192 -4.85 11.65 12.25
CA TRP A 192 -3.84 10.60 12.19
C TRP A 192 -2.46 11.16 11.83
N GLN A 193 -1.46 10.75 12.59
CA GLN A 193 -0.05 11.00 12.27
C GLN A 193 0.44 9.93 11.29
N VAL A 194 0.08 10.10 10.02
CA VAL A 194 0.46 9.15 8.98
C VAL A 194 1.97 9.19 8.78
N THR A 195 2.64 8.10 9.12
CA THR A 195 4.10 7.94 8.98
C THR A 195 4.50 7.19 7.73
N ALA A 196 3.58 6.44 7.12
CA ALA A 196 3.74 5.79 5.82
C ALA A 196 2.39 5.52 5.17
N MET A 197 2.28 5.81 3.87
CA MET A 197 1.24 5.29 2.99
C MET A 197 1.91 4.43 1.92
N LEU A 198 1.64 3.14 1.93
CA LEU A 198 2.23 2.13 1.06
C LEU A 198 1.17 1.70 0.05
N ASN A 199 1.19 2.32 -1.13
CA ASN A 199 0.28 1.99 -2.23
C ASN A 199 0.84 0.84 -3.05
N ASN A 200 0.05 -0.20 -3.26
CA ASN A 200 0.39 -1.38 -4.05
C ASN A 200 -0.54 -1.41 -5.25
N ASP A 201 0.00 -1.20 -6.43
CA ASP A 201 -0.79 -1.01 -7.63
C ASP A 201 -0.01 -1.58 -8.84
N ILE A 202 -0.59 -2.58 -9.49
CA ILE A 202 0.05 -3.41 -10.51
C ILE A 202 1.29 -4.11 -9.94
N VAL A 203 1.12 -5.08 -9.05
CA VAL A 203 2.24 -5.77 -8.35
C VAL A 203 2.34 -7.27 -8.70
N GLY A 204 1.49 -7.80 -9.60
CA GLY A 204 1.42 -9.23 -9.90
C GLY A 204 1.97 -9.64 -11.29
N GLY A 205 2.36 -8.69 -12.13
CA GLY A 205 2.85 -8.97 -13.49
C GLY A 205 4.37 -9.15 -13.54
N THR A 206 4.84 -9.95 -14.50
CA THR A 206 6.28 -10.20 -14.71
C THR A 206 6.72 -9.99 -16.16
N HIS A 207 5.78 -9.79 -17.08
CA HIS A 207 6.06 -9.71 -18.51
C HIS A 207 5.86 -8.30 -19.04
N GLY A 208 6.81 -7.80 -19.81
CA GLY A 208 6.70 -6.57 -20.59
C GLY A 208 6.02 -6.81 -21.94
N THR A 209 5.62 -5.72 -22.60
CA THR A 209 4.97 -5.74 -23.93
C THR A 209 5.84 -6.37 -25.01
N ASP A 210 7.17 -6.28 -24.86
CA ASP A 210 8.17 -6.86 -25.78
C ASP A 210 8.55 -8.30 -25.48
N GLY A 211 7.87 -8.93 -24.51
CA GLY A 211 8.17 -10.28 -24.04
C GLY A 211 9.28 -10.39 -23.01
N THR A 212 9.91 -9.27 -22.61
CA THR A 212 10.90 -9.26 -21.53
C THR A 212 10.26 -9.74 -20.22
N VAL A 213 10.95 -10.60 -19.49
CA VAL A 213 10.48 -11.14 -18.19
C VAL A 213 11.33 -10.55 -17.07
N VAL A 214 10.67 -9.91 -16.10
CA VAL A 214 11.28 -9.40 -14.85
C VAL A 214 10.41 -9.86 -13.69
N ALA A 215 10.82 -10.95 -13.05
CA ALA A 215 10.05 -11.61 -11.99
C ALA A 215 10.57 -11.32 -10.58
N ASP A 216 11.78 -10.77 -10.49
CA ASP A 216 12.56 -10.60 -9.26
C ASP A 216 12.72 -9.13 -8.84
N ARG A 217 12.01 -8.21 -9.52
CA ARG A 217 12.15 -6.77 -9.26
C ARG A 217 10.81 -6.11 -8.99
N VAL A 218 10.82 -5.16 -8.05
CA VAL A 218 9.74 -4.19 -7.82
C VAL A 218 10.30 -2.77 -7.92
N ARG A 219 9.54 -1.87 -8.54
CA ARG A 219 9.84 -0.44 -8.55
C ARG A 219 9.11 0.25 -7.40
N VAL A 220 9.80 1.16 -6.72
CA VAL A 220 9.24 1.97 -5.64
C VAL A 220 9.34 3.44 -6.02
N PHE A 221 8.21 4.04 -6.36
CA PHE A 221 8.11 5.46 -6.69
C PHE A 221 8.05 6.31 -5.42
N SER A 222 8.80 7.42 -5.40
CA SER A 222 8.87 8.33 -4.25
C SER A 222 9.12 9.76 -4.69
N GLU A 223 8.39 10.73 -4.13
CA GLU A 223 8.59 12.14 -4.47
C GLU A 223 9.91 12.68 -3.87
N GLY A 224 10.53 13.62 -4.56
CA GLY A 224 11.64 14.41 -4.05
C GLY A 224 11.20 15.84 -3.75
N ILE A 225 10.60 16.51 -4.74
CA ILE A 225 9.95 17.79 -4.53
C ILE A 225 8.56 17.52 -3.97
N ARG A 226 8.26 18.06 -2.81
CA ARG A 226 7.01 17.75 -2.11
C ARG A 226 5.81 18.43 -2.76
N ALA A 227 4.78 17.65 -3.06
CA ALA A 227 3.53 18.18 -3.63
C ALA A 227 2.81 19.14 -2.68
N SER A 228 3.01 19.00 -1.36
CA SER A 228 2.45 19.86 -0.32
C SER A 228 3.17 21.19 -0.13
N GLU A 229 4.35 21.41 -0.74
CA GLU A 229 5.14 22.64 -0.63
C GLU A 229 4.71 23.67 -1.69
N ASP A 230 4.71 24.94 -1.32
CA ASP A 230 4.56 26.04 -2.26
C ASP A 230 5.82 26.21 -3.13
N LEU A 231 5.73 27.07 -4.16
CA LEU A 231 6.84 27.29 -5.08
C LEU A 231 8.12 27.78 -4.41
N ALA A 232 8.01 28.63 -3.40
CA ALA A 232 9.16 29.20 -2.69
C ALA A 232 9.90 28.10 -1.91
N ALA A 233 9.18 27.24 -1.20
CA ALA A 233 9.73 26.09 -0.48
C ALA A 233 10.37 25.07 -1.43
N GLN A 234 9.72 24.81 -2.59
CA GLN A 234 10.28 23.91 -3.62
C GLN A 234 11.59 24.46 -4.20
N LEU A 235 11.67 25.77 -4.49
CA LEU A 235 12.89 26.41 -4.99
C LEU A 235 14.00 26.40 -3.93
N ALA A 236 13.67 26.68 -2.67
CA ALA A 236 14.64 26.60 -1.57
C ALA A 236 15.22 25.19 -1.41
N ARG A 237 14.36 24.16 -1.48
CA ARG A 237 14.80 22.76 -1.43
C ARG A 237 15.76 22.42 -2.58
N ARG A 238 15.44 22.83 -3.79
CA ARG A 238 16.32 22.65 -4.96
C ARG A 238 17.65 23.36 -4.80
N GLY A 239 17.63 24.57 -4.23
CA GLY A 239 18.83 25.38 -4.02
C GLY A 239 19.86 24.74 -3.08
N ILE A 240 19.44 23.82 -2.21
CA ILE A 240 20.34 23.07 -1.29
C ILE A 240 20.53 21.61 -1.70
N GLY A 241 19.98 21.18 -2.85
CA GLY A 241 20.02 19.77 -3.27
C GLY A 241 19.20 18.82 -2.41
N GLY A 242 18.14 19.32 -1.75
CA GLY A 242 17.36 18.61 -0.74
C GLY A 242 16.27 17.67 -1.31
N GLU A 243 16.30 17.32 -2.60
CA GLU A 243 15.30 16.47 -3.24
C GLU A 243 15.30 15.03 -2.71
N ASP A 244 16.43 14.60 -2.12
CA ASP A 244 16.57 13.22 -1.59
C ASP A 244 16.32 13.12 -0.08
N ASP A 245 16.00 14.24 0.59
CA ASP A 245 15.86 14.33 2.05
C ASP A 245 14.41 14.24 2.52
N GLY A 246 13.47 14.06 1.59
CA GLY A 246 12.05 13.98 1.90
C GLY A 246 11.65 12.66 2.58
N PRO A 247 10.56 12.66 3.37
CA PRO A 247 10.10 11.47 4.06
C PRO A 247 9.64 10.35 3.11
N SER A 248 9.09 10.68 1.93
CA SER A 248 8.78 9.71 0.89
C SER A 248 10.04 9.01 0.37
N ARG A 249 11.16 9.74 0.18
CA ARG A 249 12.47 9.15 -0.14
C ARG A 249 12.99 8.26 0.96
N ALA A 250 12.79 8.63 2.22
CA ALA A 250 13.20 7.80 3.36
C ALA A 250 12.46 6.46 3.38
N LEU A 251 11.15 6.45 3.03
CA LEU A 251 10.38 5.21 2.88
C LEU A 251 10.92 4.33 1.75
N ALA A 252 11.21 4.91 0.57
CA ALA A 252 11.78 4.15 -0.54
C ALA A 252 13.15 3.55 -0.17
N LYS A 253 14.03 4.33 0.48
CA LYS A 253 15.31 3.83 1.01
C LYS A 253 15.12 2.72 2.05
N ALA A 254 14.07 2.81 2.89
CA ALA A 254 13.74 1.76 3.85
C ALA A 254 13.29 0.46 3.16
N ALA A 255 12.50 0.55 2.09
CA ALA A 255 12.10 -0.61 1.29
C ALA A 255 13.31 -1.32 0.64
N VAL A 256 14.25 -0.53 0.08
CA VAL A 256 15.52 -1.07 -0.46
C VAL A 256 16.31 -1.80 0.63
N ARG A 257 16.47 -1.20 1.81
CA ARG A 257 17.19 -1.84 2.93
C ARG A 257 16.47 -3.10 3.41
N ALA A 258 15.14 -3.06 3.53
CA ALA A 258 14.38 -4.23 3.97
C ALA A 258 14.57 -5.43 3.03
N ALA A 259 14.65 -5.21 1.72
CA ALA A 259 14.96 -6.28 0.77
C ALA A 259 16.41 -6.77 0.90
N ALA A 260 17.37 -5.85 1.04
CA ALA A 260 18.78 -6.19 1.20
C ALA A 260 19.06 -6.98 2.51
N ASP A 261 18.40 -6.60 3.60
CA ASP A 261 18.52 -7.25 4.90
C ASP A 261 17.83 -8.63 4.93
N ASN A 262 16.96 -8.92 3.95
CA ASN A 262 16.21 -10.17 3.83
C ASN A 262 16.39 -10.83 2.46
N PRO A 263 17.58 -11.29 2.11
CA PRO A 263 17.88 -11.82 0.77
C PRO A 263 17.05 -13.05 0.39
N ALA A 264 16.51 -13.75 1.37
CA ALA A 264 15.60 -14.89 1.14
C ALA A 264 14.27 -14.49 0.43
N ILE A 265 13.90 -13.21 0.44
CA ILE A 265 12.77 -12.70 -0.31
C ILE A 265 13.02 -12.82 -1.82
N GLY A 266 14.29 -12.76 -2.27
CA GLY A 266 14.67 -12.86 -3.68
C GLY A 266 14.15 -11.70 -4.54
N LEU A 267 13.95 -10.51 -3.95
CA LEU A 267 13.35 -9.36 -4.61
C LEU A 267 14.32 -8.17 -4.64
N ASP A 268 14.64 -7.70 -5.85
CA ASP A 268 15.37 -6.45 -6.08
C ASP A 268 14.40 -5.26 -6.01
N VAL A 269 14.70 -4.29 -5.16
CA VAL A 269 13.89 -3.08 -4.98
C VAL A 269 14.55 -1.89 -5.65
N LEU A 270 14.01 -1.48 -6.80
CA LEU A 270 14.46 -0.30 -7.53
C LEU A 270 13.75 0.96 -7.03
N ALA A 271 14.44 1.78 -6.24
CA ALA A 271 13.94 3.09 -5.83
C ALA A 271 13.93 4.07 -7.02
N VAL A 272 12.74 4.48 -7.43
CA VAL A 272 12.52 5.43 -8.53
C VAL A 272 12.33 6.83 -7.96
N ARG A 273 13.18 7.77 -8.42
CA ARG A 273 13.22 9.14 -7.91
C ARG A 273 12.22 10.07 -8.60
N ARG A 274 10.95 9.69 -8.58
CA ARG A 274 9.82 10.48 -9.09
C ARG A 274 8.53 10.01 -8.43
N PRO A 275 7.51 10.86 -8.30
CA PRO A 275 6.30 10.52 -7.58
C PRO A 275 5.52 9.37 -8.22
N ASP A 276 5.50 9.27 -9.56
CA ASP A 276 4.88 8.17 -10.30
C ASP A 276 5.37 8.13 -11.76
N ARG A 277 4.77 7.26 -12.58
CA ARG A 277 4.97 7.14 -14.01
C ARG A 277 4.53 8.42 -14.74
N PHE A 278 5.01 8.62 -15.96
CA PHE A 278 4.62 9.79 -16.77
C PHE A 278 3.12 9.80 -17.06
N ARG A 279 2.44 10.88 -16.65
CA ARG A 279 1.00 11.13 -16.87
C ARG A 279 0.09 10.01 -16.34
N ARG A 280 0.60 9.21 -15.39
CA ARG A 280 -0.15 8.18 -14.70
C ARG A 280 -0.01 8.42 -13.21
N GLY A 281 -1.07 8.28 -12.48
CA GLY A 281 -1.10 8.47 -11.04
C GLY A 281 -1.27 7.16 -10.29
N GLY A 282 -1.47 7.28 -9.00
CA GLY A 282 -1.83 6.22 -8.09
C GLY A 282 -2.35 6.81 -6.78
N ASP A 283 -3.01 6.02 -5.97
CA ASP A 283 -3.71 6.47 -4.75
C ASP A 283 -2.81 7.03 -3.65
N HIS A 284 -1.48 6.94 -3.78
CA HIS A 284 -0.52 7.59 -2.88
C HIS A 284 -0.41 9.11 -3.11
N LEU A 285 -0.71 9.61 -4.33
CA LEU A 285 -0.55 11.03 -4.66
C LEU A 285 -1.39 11.96 -3.77
N PRO A 286 -2.68 11.68 -3.49
CA PRO A 286 -3.45 12.51 -2.57
C PRO A 286 -2.86 12.59 -1.15
N SER A 287 -2.18 11.55 -0.69
CA SER A 287 -1.45 11.57 0.58
C SER A 287 -0.24 12.50 0.53
N LEU A 288 0.53 12.49 -0.58
CA LEU A 288 1.64 13.41 -0.80
C LEU A 288 1.19 14.88 -0.85
N GLU A 289 0.04 15.16 -1.48
CA GLU A 289 -0.57 16.50 -1.55
C GLU A 289 -0.91 17.05 -0.17
N LEU A 290 -1.27 16.18 0.79
CA LEU A 290 -1.49 16.56 2.20
C LEU A 290 -0.22 16.52 3.06
N GLY A 291 0.95 16.25 2.46
CA GLY A 291 2.23 16.20 3.15
C GLY A 291 2.52 14.89 3.88
N TYR A 292 1.70 13.87 3.71
CA TYR A 292 1.95 12.55 4.29
C TYR A 292 3.05 11.81 3.53
N PRO A 293 3.95 11.10 4.22
CA PRO A 293 4.91 10.20 3.56
C PRO A 293 4.19 9.10 2.80
N ALA A 294 4.37 9.04 1.48
CA ALA A 294 3.74 8.02 0.66
C ALA A 294 4.67 7.52 -0.45
N ILE A 295 4.54 6.25 -0.80
CA ILE A 295 5.25 5.60 -1.90
C ILE A 295 4.31 4.66 -2.64
N ARG A 296 4.63 4.34 -3.90
CA ARG A 296 3.95 3.33 -4.70
C ARG A 296 4.89 2.19 -5.05
N PHE A 297 4.45 0.98 -4.79
CA PHE A 297 5.04 -0.26 -5.30
C PHE A 297 4.36 -0.64 -6.61
N THR A 298 5.16 -1.07 -7.60
CA THR A 298 4.66 -1.63 -8.86
C THR A 298 5.67 -2.62 -9.43
N VAL A 299 5.27 -3.46 -10.37
CA VAL A 299 6.12 -4.47 -11.01
C VAL A 299 7.40 -3.89 -11.61
N GLY A 300 8.43 -4.73 -11.78
CA GLY A 300 9.69 -4.36 -12.42
C GLY A 300 9.53 -3.93 -13.87
N ILE A 301 8.58 -4.53 -14.58
CA ILE A 301 8.22 -4.20 -15.96
C ILE A 301 6.69 -4.24 -16.13
N GLU A 302 6.16 -3.35 -16.94
CA GLU A 302 4.72 -3.29 -17.24
C GLU A 302 4.44 -3.77 -18.66
N ASN A 303 3.29 -4.43 -18.84
CA ASN A 303 2.72 -4.74 -20.14
C ASN A 303 1.64 -3.69 -20.44
N TYR A 304 1.82 -2.93 -21.54
CA TYR A 304 0.93 -1.86 -22.00
C TYR A 304 0.07 -2.29 -23.18
#